data_5fa78e854cf4f98e8f0605ad488fca83
#
_entry.id   5fa78e854cf4f98e8f0605ad488fca83
#
_cell.length_a   1.000
_cell.length_b   1.000
_cell.length_c   1.000
_cell.angle_alpha   90.00
_cell.angle_beta   90.00
_cell.angle_gamma   90.00
#
_symmetry.space_group_name_H-M   'P 1'
#
loop_
_entity.id
_entity.type
_entity.pdbx_description
1 polymer ?
#
loop_
_entity_poly.entity_id
_entity_poly.type
_entity_poly.pdbx_seq_one_letter_code
_entity_poly.pdbx_strand_id
1 'polypeptide(L)'
;MRILIHGCLKREKYIFEHLIPSLKAQGLDDIRVWMDIAHDGNLKSTLNSFRACGLLDGGTWHLQDDVIISSDFAKIAREYDDGLVCGFANAEWEGDRITRTGKRPVSHMWFSFQCLRVPNWLAGEFYEWYYTKAVNDPEFAQYINLDGYDDYFFRKFVTKEHPELEAYNLNPNMVDHIDYLLGGTVIGVRKDGKPHRAAYWKDEKLIDDLKSIL
;
A
#
# COMPACT_ATOMS: atom_id res chain seq x y z
N MET A 1 16.55 -4.70 2.25
CA MET A 1 15.13 -4.25 2.31
C MET A 1 14.64 -4.07 0.88
N ARG A 2 13.55 -4.73 0.53
CA ARG A 2 12.97 -4.71 -0.83
C ARG A 2 11.78 -3.76 -0.87
N ILE A 3 11.71 -2.96 -1.94
CA ILE A 3 10.56 -2.10 -2.26
C ILE A 3 9.94 -2.60 -3.56
N LEU A 4 8.62 -2.77 -3.59
CA LEU A 4 7.86 -3.05 -4.79
C LEU A 4 6.83 -1.94 -5.02
N ILE A 5 6.94 -1.26 -6.15
CA ILE A 5 5.99 -0.23 -6.57
C ILE A 5 4.94 -0.90 -7.47
N HIS A 6 3.67 -0.79 -7.09
CA HIS A 6 2.55 -1.20 -7.92
C HIS A 6 2.15 -0.02 -8.80
N GLY A 7 2.34 -0.16 -10.11
CA GLY A 7 2.17 0.94 -11.05
C GLY A 7 1.23 0.64 -12.20
N CYS A 8 0.68 1.69 -12.77
CA CYS A 8 -0.03 1.66 -14.04
C CYS A 8 0.68 2.54 -15.09
N LEU A 9 0.44 2.26 -16.38
CA LEU A 9 1.10 2.99 -17.47
C LEU A 9 0.85 4.51 -17.44
N LYS A 10 -0.31 4.94 -16.96
CA LYS A 10 -0.64 6.37 -16.84
C LYS A 10 0.29 7.15 -15.90
N ARG A 11 0.91 6.44 -14.95
CA ARG A 11 1.78 7.02 -13.91
C ARG A 11 3.25 6.66 -14.09
N GLU A 12 3.59 6.01 -15.22
CA GLU A 12 4.96 5.58 -15.53
C GLU A 12 5.96 6.72 -15.37
N LYS A 13 5.67 7.89 -15.94
CA LYS A 13 6.53 9.07 -15.83
C LYS A 13 6.80 9.44 -14.38
N TYR A 14 5.76 9.54 -13.55
CA TYR A 14 5.91 9.86 -12.13
C TYR A 14 6.76 8.82 -11.38
N ILE A 15 6.53 7.53 -11.64
CA ILE A 15 7.28 6.45 -11.01
C ILE A 15 8.78 6.61 -11.31
N PHE A 16 9.15 6.75 -12.58
CA PHE A 16 10.56 6.72 -13.00
C PHE A 16 11.28 8.06 -12.82
N GLU A 17 10.60 9.19 -12.93
CA GLU A 17 11.21 10.52 -12.82
C GLU A 17 11.16 11.10 -11.39
N HIS A 18 10.26 10.61 -10.52
CA HIS A 18 10.08 11.17 -9.17
C HIS A 18 10.14 10.13 -8.05
N LEU A 19 9.29 9.10 -8.05
CA LEU A 19 9.18 8.18 -6.92
C LEU A 19 10.46 7.35 -6.74
N ILE A 20 10.96 6.71 -7.80
CA ILE A 20 12.21 5.93 -7.74
C ILE A 20 13.42 6.82 -7.38
N PRO A 21 13.64 7.99 -7.99
CA PRO A 21 14.71 8.89 -7.59
C PRO A 21 14.62 9.30 -6.11
N SER A 22 13.43 9.58 -5.59
CA SER A 22 13.24 9.93 -4.18
C SER A 22 13.60 8.78 -3.23
N LEU A 23 13.26 7.54 -3.58
CA LEU A 23 13.67 6.35 -2.83
C LEU A 23 15.19 6.14 -2.88
N LYS A 24 15.81 6.27 -4.07
CA LYS A 24 17.26 6.16 -4.25
C LYS A 24 18.02 7.23 -3.49
N ALA A 25 17.53 8.46 -3.46
CA ALA A 25 18.13 9.55 -2.70
C ALA A 25 18.21 9.27 -1.19
N GLN A 26 17.35 8.38 -0.68
CA GLN A 26 17.37 7.90 0.70
C GLN A 26 18.18 6.60 0.89
N GLY A 27 18.93 6.17 -0.14
CA GLY A 27 19.79 4.98 -0.09
C GLY A 27 19.02 3.65 -0.15
N LEU A 28 17.95 3.60 -0.93
CA LEU A 28 17.18 2.39 -1.21
C LEU A 28 17.49 1.94 -2.64
N ASP A 29 18.04 0.74 -2.81
CA ASP A 29 18.55 0.25 -4.10
C ASP A 29 17.76 -0.97 -4.64
N ASP A 30 17.21 -1.84 -3.76
CA ASP A 30 16.38 -2.97 -4.20
C ASP A 30 14.93 -2.50 -4.44
N ILE A 31 14.78 -1.71 -5.52
CA ILE A 31 13.49 -1.16 -5.95
C ILE A 31 13.05 -1.89 -7.21
N ARG A 32 11.85 -2.42 -7.19
CA ARG A 32 11.21 -3.10 -8.32
C ARG A 32 9.89 -2.44 -8.64
N VAL A 33 9.47 -2.52 -9.90
CA VAL A 33 8.18 -2.00 -10.36
C VAL A 33 7.38 -3.16 -10.94
N TRP A 34 6.18 -3.32 -10.44
CA TRP A 34 5.17 -4.19 -11.01
C TRP A 34 4.17 -3.35 -11.78
N MET A 35 4.28 -3.35 -13.11
CA MET A 35 3.39 -2.58 -13.98
C MET A 35 2.18 -3.41 -14.39
N ASP A 36 0.99 -2.91 -14.14
CA ASP A 36 -0.26 -3.48 -14.65
C ASP A 36 -0.43 -3.15 -16.15
N ILE A 37 0.33 -3.85 -16.99
CA ILE A 37 0.30 -3.67 -18.45
C ILE A 37 -0.97 -4.26 -19.07
N ALA A 38 -1.49 -5.33 -18.47
CA ALA A 38 -2.68 -6.02 -18.96
C ALA A 38 -3.98 -5.28 -18.58
N HIS A 39 -3.90 -4.27 -17.73
CA HIS A 39 -5.07 -3.59 -17.16
C HIS A 39 -6.02 -4.56 -16.44
N ASP A 40 -5.45 -5.50 -15.70
CA ASP A 40 -6.18 -6.52 -14.94
C ASP A 40 -6.93 -5.95 -13.73
N GLY A 41 -6.65 -4.69 -13.38
CA GLY A 41 -7.17 -4.00 -12.22
C GLY A 41 -6.37 -4.25 -10.94
N ASN A 42 -6.64 -3.44 -9.93
CA ASN A 42 -5.85 -3.39 -8.70
C ASN A 42 -5.74 -4.74 -8.00
N LEU A 43 -6.85 -5.43 -7.80
CA LEU A 43 -6.87 -6.70 -7.06
C LEU A 43 -6.03 -7.79 -7.76
N LYS A 44 -6.21 -7.99 -9.06
CA LYS A 44 -5.44 -9.03 -9.79
C LYS A 44 -3.98 -8.66 -9.90
N SER A 45 -3.67 -7.38 -10.14
CA SER A 45 -2.30 -6.89 -10.17
C SER A 45 -1.60 -7.12 -8.83
N THR A 46 -2.27 -6.79 -7.72
CA THR A 46 -1.78 -7.04 -6.36
C THR A 46 -1.56 -8.54 -6.11
N LEU A 47 -2.53 -9.40 -6.45
CA LEU A 47 -2.42 -10.85 -6.27
C LEU A 47 -1.22 -11.43 -7.04
N ASN A 48 -1.03 -11.03 -8.30
CA ASN A 48 0.07 -11.52 -9.13
C ASN A 48 1.44 -11.06 -8.58
N SER A 49 1.54 -9.83 -8.10
CA SER A 49 2.77 -9.31 -7.48
C SER A 49 3.06 -10.02 -6.14
N PHE A 50 2.03 -10.32 -5.36
CA PHE A 50 2.15 -11.07 -4.10
C PHE A 50 2.59 -12.51 -4.33
N ARG A 51 2.07 -13.17 -5.38
CA ARG A 51 2.58 -14.48 -5.80
C ARG A 51 4.07 -14.43 -6.07
N ALA A 52 4.53 -13.44 -6.83
CA ALA A 52 5.95 -13.29 -7.13
C ALA A 52 6.80 -13.04 -5.88
N CYS A 53 6.31 -12.23 -4.94
CA CYS A 53 6.97 -12.00 -3.65
C CYS A 53 6.97 -13.24 -2.77
N GLY A 54 5.90 -14.02 -2.75
CA GLY A 54 5.77 -15.23 -1.94
C GLY A 54 6.82 -16.31 -2.23
N LEU A 55 7.50 -16.23 -3.38
CA LEU A 55 8.61 -17.11 -3.74
C LEU A 55 9.97 -16.66 -3.19
N LEU A 56 10.02 -15.55 -2.44
CA LEU A 56 11.23 -14.93 -1.95
C LEU A 56 11.27 -14.97 -0.42
N ASP A 57 12.47 -14.95 0.14
CA ASP A 57 12.65 -14.83 1.60
C ASP A 57 12.41 -13.39 2.09
N GLY A 58 12.08 -13.27 3.38
CA GLY A 58 11.95 -12.01 4.10
C GLY A 58 10.61 -11.31 3.90
N GLY A 59 10.63 -10.02 3.65
CA GLY A 59 9.44 -9.18 3.44
C GLY A 59 9.66 -8.11 2.39
N THR A 60 8.56 -7.55 1.92
CA THR A 60 8.55 -6.53 0.87
C THR A 60 7.70 -5.34 1.32
N TRP A 61 8.22 -4.13 1.16
CA TRP A 61 7.45 -2.91 1.23
C TRP A 61 6.74 -2.68 -0.11
N HIS A 62 5.43 -2.71 -0.08
CA HIS A 62 4.57 -2.43 -1.22
C HIS A 62 4.18 -0.96 -1.18
N LEU A 63 4.38 -0.26 -2.28
CA LEU A 63 3.97 1.13 -2.50
C LEU A 63 3.04 1.19 -3.71
N GLN A 64 1.98 1.98 -3.63
CA GLN A 64 1.23 2.37 -4.84
C GLN A 64 1.97 3.47 -5.61
N ASP A 65 1.66 3.62 -6.88
CA ASP A 65 2.31 4.55 -7.80
C ASP A 65 1.87 6.02 -7.65
N ASP A 66 0.91 6.27 -6.77
CA ASP A 66 0.31 7.59 -6.51
C ASP A 66 0.60 8.10 -5.10
N VAL A 67 1.79 7.75 -4.59
CA VAL A 67 2.24 8.22 -3.29
C VAL A 67 3.47 9.09 -3.40
N ILE A 68 3.59 10.04 -2.48
CA ILE A 68 4.84 10.74 -2.18
C ILE A 68 5.39 10.19 -0.86
N ILE A 69 6.69 9.91 -0.81
CA ILE A 69 7.35 9.36 0.38
C ILE A 69 7.83 10.47 1.31
N SER A 70 7.81 10.22 2.62
CA SER A 70 8.34 11.15 3.62
C SER A 70 9.88 11.27 3.53
N SER A 71 10.41 12.36 4.05
CA SER A 71 11.85 12.64 4.05
C SER A 71 12.67 11.63 4.85
N ASP A 72 12.05 10.89 5.78
CA ASP A 72 12.67 9.87 6.60
C ASP A 72 12.15 8.44 6.32
N PHE A 73 11.51 8.24 5.16
CA PHE A 73 10.93 6.97 4.76
C PHE A 73 11.91 5.79 4.95
N ALA A 74 13.12 5.90 4.41
CA ALA A 74 14.10 4.82 4.47
C ALA A 74 14.57 4.50 5.90
N LYS A 75 14.66 5.52 6.76
CA LYS A 75 14.99 5.34 8.18
C LYS A 75 13.91 4.52 8.89
N ILE A 76 12.66 4.95 8.73
CA ILE A 76 11.50 4.27 9.34
C ILE A 76 11.35 2.86 8.77
N ALA A 77 11.46 2.70 7.45
CA ALA A 77 11.33 1.40 6.81
C ALA A 77 12.38 0.39 7.31
N ARG A 78 13.61 0.83 7.62
CA ARG A 78 14.64 -0.04 8.22
C ARG A 78 14.35 -0.38 9.68
N GLU A 79 13.78 0.55 10.45
CA GLU A 79 13.41 0.34 11.85
C GLU A 79 12.29 -0.69 11.99
N TYR A 80 11.37 -0.71 11.03
CA TYR A 80 10.20 -1.60 11.01
C TYR A 80 10.30 -2.68 9.90
N ASP A 81 11.51 -3.13 9.56
CA ASP A 81 11.73 -4.16 8.52
C ASP A 81 11.51 -5.59 9.02
N ASP A 82 10.51 -5.77 9.88
CA ASP A 82 10.03 -7.06 10.37
C ASP A 82 8.51 -7.04 10.54
N GLY A 83 7.86 -8.19 10.29
CA GLY A 83 6.41 -8.36 10.45
C GLY A 83 5.55 -7.63 9.42
N LEU A 84 4.29 -7.47 9.76
CA LEU A 84 3.29 -6.75 8.97
C LEU A 84 3.23 -5.29 9.46
N VAL A 85 3.41 -4.34 8.53
CA VAL A 85 3.50 -2.91 8.90
C VAL A 85 2.69 -2.05 7.93
N CYS A 86 1.74 -1.28 8.46
CA CYS A 86 0.97 -0.30 7.71
C CYS A 86 1.61 1.10 7.87
N GLY A 87 2.17 1.63 6.80
CA GLY A 87 2.83 2.93 6.76
C GLY A 87 1.93 4.08 6.32
N PHE A 88 0.66 3.79 6.02
CA PHE A 88 -0.33 4.78 5.62
C PHE A 88 -1.65 4.56 6.36
N ALA A 89 -2.24 5.63 6.88
CA ALA A 89 -3.59 5.66 7.43
C ALA A 89 -4.39 6.73 6.71
N ASN A 90 -5.57 6.36 6.19
CA ASN A 90 -6.45 7.30 5.52
C ASN A 90 -7.17 8.19 6.53
N ALA A 91 -7.16 9.50 6.29
CA ALA A 91 -7.79 10.50 7.16
C ALA A 91 -9.30 10.30 7.33
N GLU A 92 -9.97 9.70 6.33
CA GLU A 92 -11.42 9.47 6.37
C GLU A 92 -11.80 8.28 7.26
N TRP A 93 -10.98 7.23 7.25
CA TRP A 93 -11.38 5.95 7.86
C TRP A 93 -10.69 5.65 9.18
N GLU A 94 -9.50 6.19 9.39
CA GLU A 94 -8.65 5.80 10.51
C GLU A 94 -8.06 6.97 11.30
N GLY A 95 -8.21 8.22 10.83
CA GLY A 95 -7.54 9.39 11.40
C GLY A 95 -7.73 9.56 12.90
N ASP A 96 -8.91 9.26 13.40
CA ASP A 96 -9.24 9.41 14.83
C ASP A 96 -8.79 8.20 15.68
N ARG A 97 -8.37 7.10 15.05
CA ARG A 97 -8.07 5.84 15.75
C ARG A 97 -6.58 5.60 15.97
N ILE A 98 -5.72 6.21 15.14
CA ILE A 98 -4.27 5.97 15.15
C ILE A 98 -3.56 7.25 15.59
N THR A 99 -3.49 7.47 16.89
CA THR A 99 -2.83 8.64 17.45
C THR A 99 -1.34 8.45 17.68
N ARG A 100 -0.82 7.22 17.58
CA ARG A 100 0.60 6.89 17.79
C ARG A 100 0.98 5.58 17.10
N THR A 101 2.25 5.46 16.75
CA THR A 101 2.86 4.19 16.32
C THR A 101 2.68 3.10 17.38
N GLY A 102 2.32 1.89 16.96
CA GLY A 102 2.21 0.74 17.85
C GLY A 102 1.73 -0.53 17.15
N LYS A 103 1.96 -1.66 17.80
CA LYS A 103 1.41 -2.96 17.44
C LYS A 103 -0.05 -3.08 17.84
N ARG A 104 -0.84 -3.73 17.01
CA ARG A 104 -2.25 -4.01 17.24
C ARG A 104 -2.64 -5.36 16.63
N PRO A 105 -3.63 -6.07 17.19
CA PRO A 105 -4.24 -7.22 16.53
C PRO A 105 -4.74 -6.86 15.14
N VAL A 106 -4.53 -7.73 14.17
CA VAL A 106 -4.97 -7.53 12.77
C VAL A 106 -6.47 -7.26 12.64
N SER A 107 -7.27 -7.80 13.55
CA SER A 107 -8.73 -7.56 13.62
C SER A 107 -9.10 -6.09 13.86
N HIS A 108 -8.20 -5.30 14.43
CA HIS A 108 -8.37 -3.88 14.71
C HIS A 108 -7.69 -2.97 13.68
N MET A 109 -7.20 -3.55 12.58
CA MET A 109 -6.46 -2.84 11.55
C MET A 109 -7.26 -2.70 10.26
N TRP A 110 -6.99 -1.62 9.54
CA TRP A 110 -7.24 -1.52 8.12
C TRP A 110 -5.87 -1.48 7.41
N PHE A 111 -5.74 -2.25 6.34
CA PHE A 111 -4.49 -2.33 5.58
C PHE A 111 -4.63 -1.54 4.30
N SER A 112 -3.90 -0.43 4.21
CA SER A 112 -3.91 0.41 3.02
C SER A 112 -2.68 0.11 2.17
N PHE A 113 -2.88 -0.28 0.92
CA PHE A 113 -1.80 -0.65 0.01
C PHE A 113 -0.97 0.53 -0.49
N GLN A 114 -1.34 1.77 -0.16
CA GLN A 114 -0.51 2.95 -0.40
C GLN A 114 0.90 2.81 0.17
N CYS A 115 1.03 2.20 1.36
CA CYS A 115 2.31 1.82 1.95
C CYS A 115 2.11 0.67 2.94
N LEU A 116 2.46 -0.53 2.54
CA LEU A 116 2.28 -1.74 3.35
C LEU A 116 3.51 -2.64 3.26
N ARG A 117 4.13 -2.96 4.41
CA ARG A 117 5.12 -4.04 4.46
C ARG A 117 4.43 -5.36 4.74
N VAL A 118 4.68 -6.33 3.87
CA VAL A 118 4.13 -7.68 4.00
C VAL A 118 5.26 -8.70 4.07
N PRO A 119 5.27 -9.60 5.06
CA PRO A 119 6.11 -10.79 5.02
C PRO A 119 5.82 -11.59 3.74
N ASN A 120 6.85 -12.03 3.03
CA ASN A 120 6.66 -12.65 1.72
C ASN A 120 5.88 -13.97 1.80
N TRP A 121 6.05 -14.73 2.88
CA TRP A 121 5.24 -15.94 3.11
C TRP A 121 3.74 -15.61 3.21
N LEU A 122 3.39 -14.51 3.90
CA LEU A 122 1.99 -14.06 4.04
C LEU A 122 1.42 -13.59 2.69
N ALA A 123 2.25 -12.95 1.86
CA ALA A 123 1.86 -12.56 0.50
C ALA A 123 1.53 -13.79 -0.37
N GLY A 124 2.37 -14.84 -0.30
CA GLY A 124 2.12 -16.10 -1.00
C GLY A 124 0.83 -16.79 -0.55
N GLU A 125 0.63 -16.87 0.77
CA GLU A 125 -0.59 -17.47 1.34
C GLU A 125 -1.86 -16.66 0.98
N PHE A 126 -1.78 -15.34 0.93
CA PHE A 126 -2.91 -14.51 0.47
C PHE A 126 -3.31 -14.84 -0.97
N TYR A 127 -2.34 -14.97 -1.88
CA TYR A 127 -2.60 -15.38 -3.25
C TYR A 127 -3.32 -16.73 -3.32
N GLU A 128 -2.81 -17.76 -2.62
CA GLU A 128 -3.42 -19.10 -2.58
C GLU A 128 -4.82 -19.07 -1.95
N TRP A 129 -4.98 -18.36 -0.84
CA TRP A 129 -6.27 -18.20 -0.18
C TRP A 129 -7.32 -17.58 -1.10
N TYR A 130 -6.95 -16.54 -1.85
CA TYR A 130 -7.87 -15.88 -2.76
C TYR A 130 -8.42 -16.87 -3.80
N TYR A 131 -7.55 -17.60 -4.50
CA TYR A 131 -7.96 -18.50 -5.57
C TYR A 131 -8.56 -19.83 -5.10
N THR A 132 -8.27 -20.28 -3.89
CA THR A 132 -8.78 -21.56 -3.36
C THR A 132 -10.00 -21.41 -2.48
N LYS A 133 -10.11 -20.32 -1.74
CA LYS A 133 -11.19 -20.08 -0.76
C LYS A 133 -12.08 -18.91 -1.13
N ALA A 134 -11.52 -17.68 -1.28
CA ALA A 134 -12.33 -16.48 -1.42
C ALA A 134 -13.21 -16.48 -2.68
N VAL A 135 -12.68 -16.93 -3.82
CA VAL A 135 -13.42 -17.01 -5.09
C VAL A 135 -14.67 -17.92 -5.00
N ASN A 136 -14.63 -18.91 -4.12
CA ASN A 136 -15.71 -19.88 -3.91
C ASN A 136 -16.60 -19.56 -2.70
N ASP A 137 -16.28 -18.53 -1.92
CA ASP A 137 -17.05 -18.16 -0.72
C ASP A 137 -18.17 -17.19 -1.09
N PRO A 138 -19.45 -17.52 -0.81
CA PRO A 138 -20.59 -16.65 -1.07
C PRO A 138 -20.48 -15.25 -0.43
N GLU A 139 -19.74 -15.11 0.68
CA GLU A 139 -19.51 -13.81 1.34
C GLU A 139 -18.83 -12.82 0.38
N PHE A 140 -17.97 -13.30 -0.52
CA PHE A 140 -17.18 -12.47 -1.41
C PHE A 140 -17.76 -12.32 -2.82
N ALA A 141 -18.81 -13.06 -3.17
CA ALA A 141 -19.36 -13.13 -4.53
C ALA A 141 -19.63 -11.75 -5.17
N GLN A 142 -20.09 -10.79 -4.36
CA GLN A 142 -20.40 -9.43 -4.83
C GLN A 142 -19.14 -8.57 -5.06
N TYR A 143 -17.97 -8.95 -4.54
CA TYR A 143 -16.73 -8.16 -4.60
C TYR A 143 -15.72 -8.69 -5.61
N ILE A 144 -15.80 -9.97 -6.01
CA ILE A 144 -14.80 -10.66 -6.85
C ILE A 144 -14.56 -9.98 -8.20
N ASN A 145 -15.59 -9.34 -8.75
CA ASN A 145 -15.51 -8.67 -10.06
C ASN A 145 -15.41 -7.14 -9.95
N LEU A 146 -15.25 -6.63 -8.72
CA LEU A 146 -15.08 -5.20 -8.51
C LEU A 146 -13.59 -4.86 -8.37
N ASP A 147 -13.18 -3.83 -9.10
CA ASP A 147 -11.83 -3.30 -8.97
C ASP A 147 -11.67 -2.51 -7.66
N GLY A 148 -10.45 -2.47 -7.10
CA GLY A 148 -10.13 -1.65 -5.93
C GLY A 148 -10.46 -2.27 -4.56
N TYR A 149 -10.68 -3.57 -4.47
CA TYR A 149 -10.97 -4.27 -3.20
C TYR A 149 -9.80 -5.12 -2.68
N ASP A 150 -8.59 -4.87 -3.11
CA ASP A 150 -7.39 -5.58 -2.69
C ASP A 150 -7.14 -5.47 -1.18
N ASP A 151 -7.26 -4.28 -0.61
CA ASP A 151 -7.16 -4.00 0.82
C ASP A 151 -8.26 -4.73 1.64
N TYR A 152 -9.49 -4.75 1.14
CA TYR A 152 -10.60 -5.48 1.76
C TYR A 152 -10.33 -6.99 1.80
N PHE A 153 -9.93 -7.59 0.67
CA PHE A 153 -9.62 -9.02 0.61
C PHE A 153 -8.43 -9.38 1.49
N PHE A 154 -7.36 -8.58 1.47
CA PHE A 154 -6.21 -8.81 2.32
C PHE A 154 -6.58 -8.74 3.81
N ARG A 155 -7.36 -7.72 4.22
CA ARG A 155 -7.86 -7.62 5.58
C ARG A 155 -8.68 -8.84 5.98
N LYS A 156 -9.59 -9.31 5.10
CA LYS A 156 -10.40 -10.51 5.36
C LYS A 156 -9.53 -11.76 5.50
N PHE A 157 -8.54 -11.90 4.64
CA PHE A 157 -7.57 -12.99 4.72
C PHE A 157 -6.85 -13.00 6.08
N VAL A 158 -6.17 -11.92 6.44
CA VAL A 158 -5.38 -11.90 7.69
C VAL A 158 -6.25 -12.06 8.93
N THR A 159 -7.48 -11.53 8.93
CA THR A 159 -8.38 -11.66 10.09
C THR A 159 -9.03 -13.04 10.22
N LYS A 160 -9.21 -13.78 9.12
CA LYS A 160 -9.81 -15.12 9.14
C LYS A 160 -8.77 -16.23 9.33
N GLU A 161 -7.66 -16.13 8.61
CA GLU A 161 -6.65 -17.20 8.57
C GLU A 161 -5.54 -17.00 9.62
N HIS A 162 -5.27 -15.75 10.04
CA HIS A 162 -4.19 -15.37 10.96
C HIS A 162 -4.65 -14.41 12.06
N PRO A 163 -5.74 -14.73 12.81
CA PRO A 163 -6.30 -13.82 13.82
C PRO A 163 -5.33 -13.53 14.97
N GLU A 164 -4.31 -14.35 15.17
CA GLU A 164 -3.26 -14.19 16.17
C GLU A 164 -2.18 -13.18 15.78
N LEU A 165 -2.11 -12.78 14.51
CA LEU A 165 -1.12 -11.82 14.07
C LEU A 165 -1.37 -10.43 14.65
N GLU A 166 -0.26 -9.76 14.88
CA GLU A 166 -0.23 -8.33 15.14
C GLU A 166 0.47 -7.59 14.01
N ALA A 167 0.02 -6.38 13.74
CA ALA A 167 0.62 -5.49 12.76
C ALA A 167 0.98 -4.14 13.39
N TYR A 168 2.05 -3.52 12.89
CA TYR A 168 2.36 -2.15 13.23
C TYR A 168 1.50 -1.18 12.40
N ASN A 169 1.05 -0.13 13.06
CA ASN A 169 0.50 1.05 12.43
C ASN A 169 1.40 2.23 12.75
N LEU A 170 1.86 2.93 11.73
CA LEU A 170 2.85 3.99 11.89
C LEU A 170 2.19 5.38 11.91
N ASN A 171 2.62 6.20 12.86
CA ASN A 171 2.28 7.60 12.97
C ASN A 171 3.54 8.40 13.37
N PRO A 172 3.99 9.40 12.59
CA PRO A 172 3.37 9.90 11.35
C PRO A 172 3.39 8.89 10.20
N ASN A 173 2.55 9.13 9.18
CA ASN A 173 2.52 8.31 7.98
C ASN A 173 3.81 8.43 7.18
N MET A 174 4.23 7.31 6.58
CA MET A 174 5.45 7.23 5.76
C MET A 174 5.25 7.79 4.35
N VAL A 175 4.01 7.80 3.88
CA VAL A 175 3.63 8.31 2.56
C VAL A 175 2.37 9.18 2.67
N ASP A 176 2.16 10.06 1.68
CA ASP A 176 0.88 10.69 1.42
C ASP A 176 0.37 10.32 0.03
N HIS A 177 -0.93 10.30 -0.13
CA HIS A 177 -1.61 9.92 -1.36
C HIS A 177 -1.83 11.16 -2.24
N ILE A 178 -1.30 11.14 -3.46
CA ILE A 178 -1.24 12.30 -4.36
C ILE A 178 -1.94 12.10 -5.70
N ASP A 179 -2.83 11.12 -5.81
CA ASP A 179 -3.58 10.81 -7.02
C ASP A 179 -4.26 12.05 -7.64
N TYR A 180 -4.75 12.95 -6.80
CA TYR A 180 -5.37 14.21 -7.21
C TYR A 180 -4.42 15.16 -7.97
N LEU A 181 -3.09 15.00 -7.81
CA LEU A 181 -2.08 15.75 -8.57
C LEU A 181 -1.73 15.05 -9.88
N LEU A 182 -1.92 13.75 -9.98
CA LEU A 182 -1.51 12.92 -11.11
C LEU A 182 -2.62 12.69 -12.15
N GLY A 183 -3.67 13.51 -12.11
CA GLY A 183 -4.73 13.48 -13.14
C GLY A 183 -5.89 12.55 -12.88
N GLY A 184 -6.13 12.19 -11.63
CA GLY A 184 -7.35 11.51 -11.22
C GLY A 184 -7.14 10.22 -10.47
N THR A 185 -8.13 9.88 -9.73
CA THR A 185 -8.19 8.72 -8.83
C THR A 185 -9.02 7.61 -9.46
N VAL A 186 -8.58 6.37 -9.28
CA VAL A 186 -9.36 5.18 -9.62
C VAL A 186 -10.55 5.03 -8.64
N ILE A 187 -10.40 5.53 -7.42
CA ILE A 187 -11.37 5.38 -6.32
C ILE A 187 -12.36 6.56 -6.25
N GLY A 188 -12.12 7.64 -6.99
CA GLY A 188 -12.92 8.86 -6.91
C GLY A 188 -12.49 9.80 -5.79
N VAL A 189 -13.22 10.89 -5.60
CA VAL A 189 -13.00 11.83 -4.51
C VAL A 189 -13.83 11.40 -3.28
N ARG A 190 -13.40 11.83 -2.10
CA ARG A 190 -14.15 11.67 -0.86
C ARG A 190 -15.57 12.27 -0.99
N LYS A 191 -16.49 11.81 -0.15
CA LYS A 191 -17.88 12.33 -0.09
C LYS A 191 -17.95 13.84 0.12
N ASP A 192 -16.94 14.44 0.78
CA ASP A 192 -16.81 15.87 1.02
C ASP A 192 -16.08 16.63 -0.12
N GLY A 193 -15.76 15.95 -1.22
CA GLY A 193 -15.06 16.49 -2.38
C GLY A 193 -13.56 16.71 -2.20
N LYS A 194 -12.99 16.31 -1.06
CA LYS A 194 -11.56 16.44 -0.78
C LYS A 194 -10.79 15.21 -1.29
N PRO A 195 -9.48 15.35 -1.57
CA PRO A 195 -8.64 14.22 -1.91
C PRO A 195 -8.48 13.25 -0.73
N HIS A 196 -8.26 11.99 -1.05
CA HIS A 196 -7.83 11.00 -0.06
C HIS A 196 -6.38 11.27 0.29
N ARG A 197 -6.10 11.67 1.53
CA ARG A 197 -4.77 12.00 2.01
C ARG A 197 -4.44 11.21 3.29
N ALA A 198 -3.17 11.16 3.62
CA ALA A 198 -2.70 10.60 4.89
C ALA A 198 -3.29 11.37 6.07
N ALA A 199 -3.68 10.63 7.13
CA ALA A 199 -4.23 11.22 8.34
C ALA A 199 -3.20 12.07 9.10
N TYR A 200 -1.93 11.66 9.06
CA TYR A 200 -0.83 12.22 9.84
C TYR A 200 0.41 12.46 8.98
N TRP A 201 0.26 13.26 7.91
CA TRP A 201 1.37 13.67 7.05
C TRP A 201 2.12 14.85 7.67
N LYS A 202 3.45 14.79 7.63
CA LYS A 202 4.31 15.83 8.24
C LYS A 202 5.09 16.69 7.25
N ASP A 203 5.23 16.22 6.01
CA ASP A 203 6.13 16.80 5.00
C ASP A 203 5.36 17.58 3.91
N GLU A 204 4.46 18.51 4.32
CA GLU A 204 3.63 19.29 3.37
C GLU A 204 4.45 20.01 2.29
N LYS A 205 5.66 20.46 2.63
CA LYS A 205 6.55 21.12 1.68
C LYS A 205 6.88 20.22 0.47
N LEU A 206 7.02 18.91 0.65
CA LEU A 206 7.31 18.00 -0.46
C LEU A 206 6.17 17.99 -1.50
N ILE A 207 4.92 18.17 -1.04
CA ILE A 207 3.76 18.25 -1.93
C ILE A 207 3.79 19.57 -2.72
N ASP A 208 4.15 20.68 -2.08
CA ASP A 208 4.23 21.97 -2.76
C ASP A 208 5.38 22.01 -3.76
N ASP A 209 6.53 21.43 -3.43
CA ASP A 209 7.66 21.26 -4.33
C ASP A 209 7.23 20.40 -5.55
N LEU A 210 6.54 19.29 -5.33
CA LEU A 210 6.03 18.41 -6.41
C LEU A 210 5.04 19.13 -7.33
N LYS A 211 4.08 19.89 -6.78
CA LYS A 211 3.13 20.69 -7.59
C LYS A 211 3.82 21.67 -8.52
N SER A 212 5.01 22.13 -8.16
CA SER A 212 5.77 23.10 -8.97
C SER A 212 6.43 22.49 -10.20
N ILE A 213 6.53 21.15 -10.27
CA ILE A 213 7.25 20.42 -11.34
C ILE A 213 6.36 19.46 -12.14
N LEU A 214 5.15 19.16 -11.68
CA LEU A 214 4.11 18.43 -12.42
C LEU A 214 3.33 19.35 -13.33
#